data_6ec46dacd80b06b54067e7dd8fa8fd84
#
_entry.id   6ec46dacd80b06b54067e7dd8fa8fd84
#
_cell.length_a   1.000
_cell.length_b   1.000
_cell.length_c   1.000
_cell.angle_alpha   90.00
_cell.angle_beta   90.00
_cell.angle_gamma   90.00
#
_symmetry.space_group_name_H-M   'P 1'
#
loop_
_entity.id
_entity.type
_entity.pdbx_description
1 polymer ?
#
loop_
_entity_poly.entity_id
_entity_poly.type
_entity_poly.pdbx_seq_one_letter_code
_entity_poly.pdbx_strand_id
1 'polypeptide(L)'
;MFCRESIPDEPRLIARVAIFKISQEAPDKFLTIADAPYVISQTEWSFEQYTSAAVAAVQEDIKLNKIIYRLVPKRLREEEFWRLYFSKVLYIVACVKEYGVYPPPPPPPQEAPPPTVEAAPPEIKPQRGRVATFLLSSPDESCLLM
;
A
#
# COMPACT_ATOMS: atom_id res chain seq x y z
N MET A 1 10.08 -4.79 -22.78
CA MET A 1 10.94 -3.82 -23.46
C MET A 1 10.89 -2.51 -22.73
N PHE A 2 11.93 -2.18 -22.01
CA PHE A 2 11.97 -0.87 -21.38
C PHE A 2 12.25 0.14 -22.49
N CYS A 3 11.24 0.95 -22.84
CA CYS A 3 11.40 1.97 -23.85
C CYS A 3 12.45 2.97 -23.42
N ARG A 4 13.54 2.96 -24.12
CA ARG A 4 14.70 3.81 -23.85
C ARG A 4 14.44 5.31 -24.09
N GLU A 5 13.32 5.62 -24.70
CA GLU A 5 13.12 6.95 -25.31
C GLU A 5 12.28 7.95 -24.51
N SER A 6 11.70 7.55 -23.37
CA SER A 6 10.68 8.43 -22.75
C SER A 6 11.10 9.21 -21.51
N ILE A 7 12.33 9.05 -21.04
CA ILE A 7 12.77 9.74 -19.83
C ILE A 7 14.01 10.58 -20.14
N PRO A 8 14.00 11.90 -19.89
CA PRO A 8 15.20 12.75 -20.01
C PRO A 8 16.31 12.23 -19.08
N ASP A 9 17.55 12.62 -19.36
CA ASP A 9 18.71 12.07 -18.67
C ASP A 9 18.72 12.26 -17.16
N GLU A 10 18.28 13.40 -16.65
CA GLU A 10 18.23 13.66 -15.21
C GLU A 10 17.28 12.73 -14.45
N PRO A 11 16.00 12.57 -14.86
CA PRO A 11 15.11 11.62 -14.22
C PRO A 11 15.59 10.18 -14.29
N ARG A 12 16.29 9.82 -15.37
CA ARG A 12 16.89 8.47 -15.46
C ARG A 12 17.95 8.24 -14.41
N LEU A 13 18.78 9.23 -14.15
CA LEU A 13 19.80 9.13 -13.11
C LEU A 13 19.16 9.01 -11.72
N ILE A 14 18.12 9.78 -11.45
CA ILE A 14 17.39 9.71 -10.19
C ILE A 14 16.81 8.32 -10.00
N ALA A 15 16.12 7.79 -11.02
CA ALA A 15 15.56 6.44 -10.96
C ALA A 15 16.66 5.39 -10.75
N ARG A 16 17.77 5.50 -11.45
CA ARG A 16 18.89 4.56 -11.33
C ARG A 16 19.50 4.54 -9.93
N VAL A 17 19.73 5.71 -9.35
CA VAL A 17 20.23 5.83 -7.98
C VAL A 17 19.24 5.23 -6.98
N ALA A 18 17.94 5.47 -7.16
CA ALA A 18 16.92 4.92 -6.30
C ALA A 18 16.83 3.39 -6.40
N ILE A 19 16.99 2.85 -7.60
CA ILE A 19 17.01 1.39 -7.83
C ILE A 19 18.23 0.76 -7.14
N PHE A 20 19.40 1.37 -7.27
CA PHE A 20 20.61 0.86 -6.59
C PHE A 20 20.52 0.93 -5.06
N LYS A 21 19.71 1.80 -4.51
CA LYS A 21 19.46 1.82 -3.06
C LYS A 21 18.73 0.58 -2.57
N ILE A 22 17.92 -0.05 -3.39
CA ILE A 22 17.20 -1.28 -3.02
C ILE A 22 18.20 -2.36 -2.58
N SER A 23 19.30 -2.52 -3.30
CA SER A 23 20.32 -3.52 -2.99
C SER A 23 21.21 -3.13 -1.80
N GLN A 24 21.18 -1.88 -1.38
CA GLN A 24 21.93 -1.39 -0.23
C GLN A 24 21.13 -1.47 1.06
N GLU A 25 19.83 -1.62 0.97
CA GLU A 25 18.97 -1.74 2.13
C GLU A 25 19.10 -3.12 2.79
N ALA A 26 18.69 -3.19 4.05
CA ALA A 26 18.68 -4.46 4.77
C ALA A 26 17.66 -5.43 4.13
N PRO A 27 17.96 -6.74 4.12
CA PRO A 27 17.03 -7.72 3.54
C PRO A 27 15.63 -7.69 4.18
N ASP A 28 15.53 -7.32 5.45
CA ASP A 28 14.23 -7.20 6.11
C ASP A 28 13.39 -6.06 5.54
N LYS A 29 14.01 -4.97 5.12
CA LYS A 29 13.32 -3.88 4.42
C LYS A 29 12.83 -4.32 3.04
N PHE A 30 13.57 -5.17 2.37
CA PHE A 30 13.12 -5.71 1.10
C PHE A 30 11.82 -6.51 1.26
N LEU A 31 11.68 -7.26 2.34
CA LEU A 31 10.47 -8.02 2.62
C LEU A 31 9.24 -7.13 2.84
N THR A 32 9.40 -5.92 3.35
CA THR A 32 8.28 -5.00 3.54
C THR A 32 7.67 -4.53 2.22
N ILE A 33 8.36 -4.73 1.09
CA ILE A 33 7.79 -4.41 -0.22
C ILE A 33 6.54 -5.25 -0.50
N ALA A 34 6.47 -6.47 0.05
CA ALA A 34 5.32 -7.34 -0.14
C ALA A 34 3.98 -6.73 0.33
N ASP A 35 4.05 -5.84 1.30
CA ASP A 35 2.87 -5.17 1.86
C ASP A 35 2.52 -3.86 1.13
N ALA A 36 3.30 -3.48 0.14
CA ALA A 36 3.11 -2.23 -0.55
C ALA A 36 1.99 -2.30 -1.59
N PRO A 37 1.21 -1.23 -1.75
CA PRO A 37 0.07 -1.21 -2.66
C PRO A 37 0.44 -1.28 -4.15
N TYR A 38 1.70 -1.05 -4.50
CA TYR A 38 2.17 -1.07 -5.88
C TYR A 38 2.69 -2.44 -6.34
N VAL A 39 2.59 -3.46 -5.50
CA VAL A 39 3.09 -4.80 -5.85
C VAL A 39 2.22 -5.43 -6.93
N ILE A 40 2.87 -5.92 -7.98
CA ILE A 40 2.20 -6.61 -9.08
C ILE A 40 1.53 -7.87 -8.53
N SER A 41 0.28 -8.09 -8.89
CA SER A 41 -0.45 -9.28 -8.45
C SER A 41 0.16 -10.55 -9.03
N GLN A 42 0.02 -11.66 -8.33
CA GLN A 42 0.56 -12.94 -8.83
C GLN A 42 -0.07 -13.39 -10.15
N THR A 43 -1.29 -12.95 -10.40
CA THR A 43 -2.01 -13.28 -11.64
C THR A 43 -1.49 -12.53 -12.85
N GLU A 44 -0.93 -11.34 -12.63
CA GLU A 44 -0.38 -10.50 -13.70
C GLU A 44 1.13 -10.69 -13.88
N TRP A 45 1.76 -11.38 -12.93
CA TRP A 45 3.19 -11.59 -12.95
C TRP A 45 3.58 -12.77 -13.83
N SER A 46 4.52 -12.54 -14.72
CA SER A 46 5.16 -13.59 -15.51
C SER A 46 6.67 -13.40 -15.46
N PHE A 47 7.36 -14.33 -14.82
CA PHE A 47 8.81 -14.26 -14.67
C PHE A 47 9.52 -14.34 -16.04
N GLU A 48 8.95 -15.06 -16.99
CA GLU A 48 9.53 -15.18 -18.32
C GLU A 48 9.73 -13.84 -19.02
N GLN A 49 8.78 -12.91 -18.81
CA GLN A 49 8.87 -11.58 -19.42
C GLN A 49 9.99 -10.74 -18.83
N TYR A 50 10.38 -11.03 -17.59
CA TYR A 50 11.37 -10.24 -16.87
C TYR A 50 12.73 -10.94 -16.76
N THR A 51 12.89 -12.15 -17.29
CA THR A 51 14.14 -12.92 -17.15
C THR A 51 15.35 -12.16 -17.68
N SER A 52 15.25 -11.57 -18.86
CA SER A 52 16.35 -10.80 -19.44
C SER A 52 16.68 -9.56 -18.61
N ALA A 53 15.67 -8.90 -18.08
CA ALA A 53 15.85 -7.75 -17.21
C ALA A 53 16.47 -8.15 -15.84
N ALA A 54 16.11 -9.31 -15.33
CA ALA A 54 16.68 -9.86 -14.11
C ALA A 54 18.18 -10.15 -14.27
N VAL A 55 18.57 -10.76 -15.35
CA VAL A 55 19.99 -11.02 -15.67
C VAL A 55 20.74 -9.70 -15.77
N ALA A 56 20.21 -8.71 -16.49
CA ALA A 56 20.83 -7.41 -16.60
C ALA A 56 20.97 -6.71 -15.25
N ALA A 57 19.94 -6.78 -14.40
CA ALA A 57 19.97 -6.17 -13.08
C ALA A 57 21.07 -6.74 -12.19
N VAL A 58 21.27 -8.05 -12.21
CA VAL A 58 22.33 -8.72 -11.44
C VAL A 58 23.72 -8.36 -11.99
N GLN A 59 23.84 -8.19 -13.30
CA GLN A 59 25.11 -7.80 -13.94
C GLN A 59 25.47 -6.34 -13.62
N GLU A 60 24.49 -5.46 -13.55
CA GLU A 60 24.73 -4.07 -13.22
C GLU A 60 24.96 -3.84 -11.72
N ASP A 61 24.31 -4.61 -10.88
CA ASP A 61 24.35 -4.46 -9.44
C ASP A 61 24.77 -5.74 -8.72
N ILE A 62 26.08 -5.85 -8.49
CA ILE A 62 26.64 -7.00 -7.76
C ILE A 62 26.09 -7.13 -6.34
N LYS A 63 25.70 -6.01 -5.72
CA LYS A 63 25.15 -6.03 -4.35
C LYS A 63 23.77 -6.71 -4.31
N LEU A 64 23.03 -6.60 -5.39
CA LEU A 64 21.74 -7.28 -5.52
C LEU A 64 21.89 -8.80 -5.34
N ASN A 65 22.96 -9.36 -5.86
CA ASN A 65 23.26 -10.79 -5.71
C ASN A 65 23.39 -11.20 -4.23
N LYS A 66 23.97 -10.35 -3.40
CA LYS A 66 24.09 -10.63 -1.96
C LYS A 66 22.72 -10.69 -1.26
N ILE A 67 21.79 -9.85 -1.66
CA ILE A 67 20.44 -9.88 -1.12
C ILE A 67 19.72 -11.14 -1.58
N ILE A 68 19.84 -11.49 -2.85
CA ILE A 68 19.27 -12.72 -3.39
C ILE A 68 19.73 -13.91 -2.56
N TYR A 69 21.03 -14.09 -2.35
CA TYR A 69 21.54 -15.20 -1.55
C TYR A 69 21.04 -15.22 -0.10
N ARG A 70 20.70 -14.09 0.46
CA ARG A 70 20.17 -14.03 1.84
C ARG A 70 18.69 -14.36 1.92
N LEU A 71 17.93 -14.02 0.89
CA LEU A 71 16.50 -14.20 0.88
C LEU A 71 16.04 -15.46 0.17
N VAL A 72 16.71 -15.84 -0.91
CA VAL A 72 16.35 -16.98 -1.74
C VAL A 72 17.28 -18.16 -1.41
N PRO A 73 16.79 -19.37 -1.23
CA PRO A 73 15.39 -19.76 -1.13
C PRO A 73 14.81 -19.69 0.30
N LYS A 74 15.56 -19.19 1.25
CA LYS A 74 15.23 -19.31 2.67
C LYS A 74 13.93 -18.61 3.10
N ARG A 75 13.68 -17.44 2.55
CA ARG A 75 12.53 -16.60 2.92
C ARG A 75 11.56 -16.36 1.78
N LEU A 76 12.06 -16.38 0.54
CA LEU A 76 11.28 -16.13 -0.67
C LEU A 76 11.64 -17.11 -1.75
N ARG A 77 10.71 -17.39 -2.64
CA ARG A 77 11.02 -18.05 -3.91
C ARG A 77 11.67 -17.05 -4.85
N GLU A 78 12.44 -17.55 -5.79
CA GLU A 78 13.11 -16.69 -6.78
C GLU A 78 12.12 -15.85 -7.57
N GLU A 79 11.04 -16.44 -8.05
CA GLU A 79 9.99 -15.74 -8.78
C GLU A 79 9.35 -14.62 -7.94
N GLU A 80 9.12 -14.88 -6.67
CA GLU A 80 8.55 -13.91 -5.75
C GLU A 80 9.51 -12.77 -5.46
N PHE A 81 10.79 -13.09 -5.28
CA PHE A 81 11.83 -12.07 -5.14
C PHE A 81 11.82 -11.12 -6.34
N TRP A 82 11.81 -11.65 -7.56
CA TRP A 82 11.82 -10.82 -8.76
C TRP A 82 10.53 -10.04 -8.94
N ARG A 83 9.40 -10.62 -8.56
CA ARG A 83 8.12 -9.91 -8.55
C ARG A 83 8.18 -8.67 -7.67
N LEU A 84 8.66 -8.79 -6.45
CA LEU A 84 8.80 -7.68 -5.52
C LEU A 84 9.82 -6.66 -6.01
N TYR A 85 10.95 -7.11 -6.50
CA TYR A 85 12.00 -6.24 -7.03
C TYR A 85 11.49 -5.39 -8.19
N PHE A 86 10.91 -6.00 -9.21
CA PHE A 86 10.40 -5.26 -10.35
C PHE A 86 9.17 -4.41 -10.03
N SER A 87 8.35 -4.82 -9.10
CA SER A 87 7.26 -3.96 -8.59
C SER A 87 7.83 -2.66 -8.03
N LYS A 88 8.88 -2.75 -7.23
CA LYS A 88 9.56 -1.58 -6.67
C LYS A 88 10.22 -0.73 -7.76
N VAL A 89 10.90 -1.36 -8.70
CA VAL A 89 11.54 -0.67 -9.83
C VAL A 89 10.52 0.09 -10.66
N LEU A 90 9.42 -0.54 -11.04
CA LEU A 90 8.37 0.10 -11.82
C LEU A 90 7.72 1.25 -11.06
N TYR A 91 7.52 1.09 -9.76
CA TYR A 91 7.01 2.16 -8.91
C TYR A 91 7.96 3.37 -8.88
N ILE A 92 9.26 3.13 -8.70
CA ILE A 92 10.28 4.20 -8.75
C ILE A 92 10.24 4.93 -10.08
N VAL A 93 10.22 4.19 -11.19
CA VAL A 93 10.17 4.76 -12.53
C VAL A 93 8.89 5.58 -12.73
N ALA A 94 7.76 5.08 -12.26
CA ALA A 94 6.49 5.80 -12.35
C ALA A 94 6.53 7.11 -11.55
N CYS A 95 7.04 7.09 -10.32
CA CYS A 95 7.20 8.29 -9.50
C CYS A 95 8.11 9.32 -10.16
N VAL A 96 9.23 8.87 -10.71
CA VAL A 96 10.17 9.79 -11.37
C VAL A 96 9.58 10.36 -12.65
N LYS A 97 8.78 9.60 -13.37
CA LYS A 97 8.06 10.11 -14.55
C LYS A 97 7.02 11.16 -14.20
N GLU A 98 6.30 10.95 -13.11
CA GLU A 98 5.20 11.81 -12.71
C GLU A 98 5.68 13.06 -11.96
N TYR A 99 6.60 12.89 -11.03
CA TYR A 99 7.04 13.96 -10.12
C TYR A 99 8.45 14.46 -10.40
N GLY A 100 9.23 13.78 -11.24
CA GLY A 100 10.63 14.12 -11.50
C GLY A 100 11.58 13.78 -10.36
N VAL A 101 11.09 13.25 -9.25
CA VAL A 101 11.88 12.93 -8.05
C VAL A 101 11.41 11.63 -7.40
N TYR A 102 12.27 11.06 -6.56
CA TYR A 102 11.95 9.91 -5.72
C TYR A 102 12.60 10.09 -4.35
N PRO A 103 11.89 9.91 -3.23
CA PRO A 103 10.48 9.52 -3.12
C PRO A 103 9.53 10.63 -3.60
N PRO A 104 8.28 10.27 -3.94
CA PRO A 104 7.31 11.25 -4.37
C PRO A 104 7.03 12.25 -3.24
N PRO A 105 6.72 13.51 -3.57
CA PRO A 105 6.37 14.49 -2.56
C PRO A 105 5.14 14.01 -1.79
N PRO A 106 5.04 14.32 -0.50
CA PRO A 106 3.84 13.99 0.25
C PRO A 106 2.63 14.59 -0.45
N PRO A 107 1.51 13.86 -0.49
CA PRO A 107 0.29 14.43 -1.05
C PRO A 107 -0.01 15.75 -0.34
N PRO A 108 -0.48 16.76 -1.06
CA PRO A 108 -0.90 17.98 -0.43
C PRO A 108 -1.86 17.63 0.70
N PRO A 109 -1.78 18.29 1.84
CA PRO A 109 -2.69 18.02 2.92
C PRO A 109 -4.09 18.05 2.31
N GLN A 110 -4.70 16.90 2.24
CA GLN A 110 -6.11 16.84 1.92
C GLN A 110 -6.74 17.69 3.00
N GLU A 111 -7.25 18.85 2.60
CA GLU A 111 -8.17 19.56 3.46
C GLU A 111 -9.16 18.49 3.89
N ALA A 112 -9.12 18.18 5.17
CA ALA A 112 -10.10 17.27 5.73
C ALA A 112 -11.44 17.72 5.16
N PRO A 113 -12.22 16.84 4.58
CA PRO A 113 -13.51 17.22 4.08
C PRO A 113 -14.15 18.05 5.20
N PRO A 114 -14.68 19.24 4.90
CA PRO A 114 -15.23 20.06 5.95
C PRO A 114 -16.09 19.14 6.79
N PRO A 115 -15.96 19.18 8.10
CA PRO A 115 -16.72 18.28 8.90
C PRO A 115 -18.12 18.39 8.36
N THR A 116 -18.55 17.34 7.72
CA THR A 116 -19.95 17.22 7.40
C THR A 116 -20.57 17.44 8.75
N VAL A 117 -21.17 18.59 8.90
CA VAL A 117 -21.98 18.79 10.08
C VAL A 117 -23.06 17.76 9.85
N GLU A 118 -22.71 16.57 10.25
CA GLU A 118 -23.71 15.55 10.42
C GLU A 118 -24.67 16.22 11.34
N ALA A 119 -25.76 16.62 10.75
CA ALA A 119 -26.83 17.23 11.50
C ALA A 119 -26.99 16.36 12.73
N ALA A 120 -26.68 16.94 13.85
CA ALA A 120 -26.80 16.22 15.08
C ALA A 120 -28.12 15.47 15.02
N PRO A 121 -28.09 14.16 15.20
CA PRO A 121 -29.33 13.44 15.14
C PRO A 121 -30.31 14.18 16.02
N PRO A 122 -31.50 14.45 15.53
CA PRO A 122 -32.42 15.25 16.31
C PRO A 122 -32.43 14.66 17.69
N GLU A 123 -32.00 15.45 18.61
CA GLU A 123 -31.98 15.04 19.98
C GLU A 123 -33.38 14.57 20.27
N ILE A 124 -33.54 13.30 20.31
CA ILE A 124 -34.80 12.73 20.70
C ILE A 124 -34.93 13.09 22.15
N LYS A 125 -35.57 14.18 22.40
CA LYS A 125 -35.86 14.53 23.75
C LYS A 125 -36.58 13.36 24.36
N PRO A 126 -36.05 12.74 25.38
CA PRO A 126 -36.74 11.65 26.00
C PRO A 126 -38.09 12.16 26.41
N GLN A 127 -39.07 11.60 25.87
CA GLN A 127 -40.42 11.99 26.27
C GLN A 127 -40.73 11.31 27.57
N ARG A 128 -40.23 11.92 28.59
CA ARG A 128 -40.33 11.35 29.92
C ARG A 128 -41.72 11.06 30.33
N GLY A 129 -42.65 11.89 29.93
CA GLY A 129 -44.00 11.72 30.37
C GLY A 129 -44.68 10.46 29.86
N ARG A 130 -44.39 10.11 28.66
CA ARG A 130 -45.06 8.92 28.10
C ARG A 130 -44.56 7.63 28.70
N VAL A 131 -43.30 7.59 28.99
CA VAL A 131 -42.76 6.37 29.56
C VAL A 131 -43.33 6.15 30.96
N ALA A 132 -43.39 7.17 31.73
CA ALA A 132 -43.95 7.03 33.05
C ALA A 132 -45.40 6.59 33.03
N THR A 133 -46.16 7.15 32.14
CA THR A 133 -47.54 6.75 32.03
C THR A 133 -47.69 5.32 31.67
N PHE A 134 -46.89 4.88 30.77
CA PHE A 134 -46.97 3.51 30.35
C PHE A 134 -46.60 2.54 31.45
N LEU A 135 -45.64 2.86 32.24
CA LEU A 135 -45.26 2.02 33.34
C LEU A 135 -46.34 1.93 34.41
N LEU A 136 -47.04 3.00 34.59
CA LEU A 136 -48.09 2.96 35.55
C LEU A 136 -49.27 2.14 35.12
N SER A 137 -49.42 1.99 33.87
CA SER A 137 -50.53 1.16 33.43
C SER A 137 -50.22 -0.29 33.47
N SER A 138 -49.06 -0.62 33.71
CA SER A 138 -48.77 -1.97 33.63
C SER A 138 -49.12 -2.79 34.79
N PRO A 139 -49.43 -2.33 35.83
CA PRO A 139 -49.70 -3.16 36.85
C PRO A 139 -50.84 -3.80 36.89
N ASP A 140 -51.09 -4.38 36.47
CA ASP A 140 -51.99 -4.93 36.53
C ASP A 140 -52.09 -5.91 37.23
N GLU A 141 -52.34 -5.62 37.77
CA GLU A 141 -52.97 -6.12 38.53
C GLU A 141 -53.78 -7.16 38.31
N SER A 142 -53.85 -7.25 37.26
CA SER A 142 -54.62 -8.34 36.85
C SER A 142 -54.19 -9.63 37.40
N CYS A 143 -53.02 -9.66 37.70
CA CYS A 143 -52.61 -10.85 38.27
C CYS A 143 -53.16 -11.12 39.55
N LEU A 144 -53.82 -10.17 40.05
CA LEU A 144 -54.26 -10.38 41.24
C LEU A 144 -55.33 -11.05 41.42
N LEU A 145 -55.95 -11.24 40.48
CA LEU A 145 -57.10 -11.80 40.59
C LEU A 145 -57.12 -13.07 40.82
N MET A 146 -56.21 -13.55 40.93
CA MET A 146 -56.32 -14.89 41.16
C MET A 146 -56.11 -15.28 42.50
#